data_68c44bea3dac6548f79b77e4d21512b9
#
_entry.id   68c44bea3dac6548f79b77e4d21512b9
#
_cell.length_a   1.000
_cell.length_b   1.000
_cell.length_c   1.000
_cell.angle_alpha   90.00
_cell.angle_beta   90.00
_cell.angle_gamma   90.00
#
_symmetry.space_group_name_H-M   'P 1'
#
loop_
_entity.id
_entity.type
_entity.pdbx_description
1 polymer ?
#
loop_
_entity_poly.entity_id
_entity_poly.type
_entity_poly.pdbx_seq_one_letter_code
_entity_poly.pdbx_strand_id
1 'polypeptide(L)'
;MVLLCKMPLHAQQAPVSRWHAFYTVQYKGTIPVDENGNPTDDGIDTAYTILAEVLPADTAQLRFGKVFFGKQWWSVSVRAIKEKPMTIGYDREQNKAITISPATGRIFIQLYLSPLPGNKEPAVAPKDGLLVVGKWKGRKKEWIIASIKALPAIYYP
;
A
#
# COMPACT_ATOMS: atom_id res chain seq x y z
N MET A 1 -28.10 46.78 -3.14
CA MET A 1 -27.90 45.58 -4.00
C MET A 1 -26.55 44.98 -3.64
N VAL A 2 -26.55 43.96 -2.82
CA VAL A 2 -25.29 43.30 -2.34
C VAL A 2 -24.96 42.19 -3.33
N LEU A 3 -23.87 42.38 -4.05
CA LEU A 3 -23.33 41.36 -4.98
C LEU A 3 -22.65 40.28 -4.14
N LEU A 4 -23.34 39.17 -3.85
CA LEU A 4 -22.74 37.97 -3.30
C LEU A 4 -21.87 37.31 -4.36
N CYS A 5 -20.58 37.62 -4.30
CA CYS A 5 -19.56 36.89 -5.08
C CYS A 5 -19.52 35.44 -4.58
N LYS A 6 -20.21 34.53 -5.29
CA LYS A 6 -20.03 33.07 -5.08
C LYS A 6 -18.62 32.72 -5.51
N MET A 7 -17.71 32.68 -4.54
CA MET A 7 -16.42 31.98 -4.76
C MET A 7 -16.72 30.52 -5.12
N PRO A 8 -16.17 30.01 -6.24
CA PRO A 8 -16.30 28.59 -6.52
C PRO A 8 -15.66 27.82 -5.36
N LEU A 9 -16.43 26.94 -4.72
CA LEU A 9 -15.86 25.92 -3.85
C LEU A 9 -14.85 25.15 -4.73
N HIS A 10 -13.57 25.43 -4.56
CA HIS A 10 -12.54 24.58 -5.07
C HIS A 10 -12.76 23.23 -4.37
N ALA A 11 -13.31 22.28 -5.10
CA ALA A 11 -13.37 20.90 -4.65
C ALA A 11 -11.94 20.56 -4.20
N GLN A 12 -11.74 20.37 -2.90
CA GLN A 12 -10.41 20.09 -2.36
C GLN A 12 -9.97 18.78 -2.99
N GLN A 13 -9.05 18.88 -3.95
CA GLN A 13 -8.53 17.74 -4.68
C GLN A 13 -7.97 16.75 -3.67
N ALA A 14 -8.44 15.49 -3.72
CA ALA A 14 -8.00 14.46 -2.79
C ALA A 14 -6.47 14.32 -2.86
N PRO A 15 -5.76 14.25 -1.73
CA PRO A 15 -4.29 14.20 -1.72
C PRO A 15 -3.73 12.94 -2.40
N VAL A 16 -4.49 11.85 -2.35
CA VAL A 16 -4.19 10.61 -3.08
C VAL A 16 -5.19 10.45 -4.20
N SER A 17 -4.71 10.46 -5.44
CA SER A 17 -5.57 10.33 -6.63
C SER A 17 -5.94 8.88 -6.93
N ARG A 18 -5.04 7.96 -6.64
CA ARG A 18 -5.22 6.52 -6.87
C ARG A 18 -4.39 5.71 -5.87
N TRP A 19 -4.94 4.57 -5.48
CA TRP A 19 -4.27 3.54 -4.73
C TRP A 19 -3.99 2.33 -5.60
N HIS A 20 -2.82 1.74 -5.39
CA HIS A 20 -2.45 0.47 -5.99
C HIS A 20 -1.99 -0.45 -4.86
N ALA A 21 -2.59 -1.62 -4.78
CA ALA A 21 -2.22 -2.63 -3.79
C ALA A 21 -2.06 -3.98 -4.47
N PHE A 22 -0.92 -4.61 -4.25
CA PHE A 22 -0.55 -5.91 -4.82
C PHE A 22 -0.01 -6.82 -3.74
N TYR A 23 -0.14 -8.12 -3.96
CA TYR A 23 0.57 -9.12 -3.19
C TYR A 23 1.23 -10.15 -4.10
N THR A 24 2.34 -10.71 -3.60
CA THR A 24 3.08 -11.78 -4.26
C THR A 24 3.30 -12.89 -3.25
N VAL A 25 2.90 -14.10 -3.57
CA VAL A 25 3.22 -15.29 -2.77
C VAL A 25 4.63 -15.74 -3.12
N GLN A 26 5.44 -15.98 -2.10
CA GLN A 26 6.84 -16.38 -2.21
C GLN A 26 7.00 -17.77 -1.59
N TYR A 27 7.40 -18.73 -2.41
CA TYR A 27 7.69 -20.10 -1.96
C TYR A 27 9.18 -20.24 -1.70
N LYS A 28 9.55 -20.56 -0.45
CA LYS A 28 10.95 -20.77 -0.07
C LYS A 28 11.43 -22.13 -0.61
N GLY A 29 12.61 -22.14 -1.20
CA GLY A 29 13.24 -23.38 -1.65
C GLY A 29 13.77 -24.22 -0.48
N THR A 30 14.20 -23.56 0.60
CA THR A 30 14.66 -24.22 1.82
C THR A 30 13.77 -23.82 2.98
N ILE A 31 13.18 -24.80 3.65
CA ILE A 31 12.36 -24.57 4.84
C ILE A 31 13.24 -24.84 6.07
N PRO A 32 13.36 -23.87 7.01
CA PRO A 32 14.06 -24.09 8.25
C PRO A 32 13.44 -25.23 9.04
N VAL A 33 14.27 -26.06 9.69
CA VAL A 33 13.83 -27.14 10.57
C VAL A 33 14.37 -26.93 11.97
N ASP A 34 13.64 -27.45 12.98
CA ASP A 34 14.09 -27.49 14.37
C ASP A 34 15.17 -28.60 14.59
N GLU A 35 15.66 -28.71 15.79
CA GLU A 35 16.65 -29.74 16.21
C GLU A 35 16.16 -31.20 16.01
N ASN A 36 14.86 -31.40 15.86
CA ASN A 36 14.25 -32.71 15.61
C ASN A 36 13.95 -32.95 14.12
N GLY A 37 14.29 -31.99 13.25
CA GLY A 37 14.06 -32.06 11.81
C GLY A 37 12.65 -31.68 11.37
N ASN A 38 11.83 -31.11 12.26
CA ASN A 38 10.48 -30.64 11.88
C ASN A 38 10.53 -29.25 11.25
N PRO A 39 9.75 -28.98 10.19
CA PRO A 39 9.64 -27.65 9.61
C PRO A 39 9.20 -26.62 10.66
N THR A 40 9.88 -25.47 10.72
CA THR A 40 9.55 -24.38 11.65
C THR A 40 8.58 -23.38 11.05
N ASP A 41 8.36 -23.41 9.74
CA ASP A 41 7.36 -22.64 9.03
C ASP A 41 6.79 -23.43 7.83
N ASP A 42 5.78 -22.89 7.16
CA ASP A 42 5.14 -23.52 5.99
C ASP A 42 5.90 -23.31 4.67
N GLY A 43 7.02 -22.59 4.70
CA GLY A 43 7.79 -22.25 3.52
C GLY A 43 7.13 -21.24 2.60
N ILE A 44 6.08 -20.56 3.05
CA ILE A 44 5.31 -19.60 2.26
C ILE A 44 5.37 -18.23 2.94
N ASP A 45 5.82 -17.22 2.20
CA ASP A 45 5.74 -15.82 2.58
C ASP A 45 4.83 -15.04 1.62
N THR A 46 4.25 -13.96 2.10
CA THR A 46 3.49 -13.04 1.24
C THR A 46 4.06 -11.64 1.37
N ALA A 47 4.50 -11.10 0.24
CA ALA A 47 4.98 -9.72 0.14
C ALA A 47 3.86 -8.82 -0.38
N TYR A 48 3.68 -7.67 0.24
CA TYR A 48 2.70 -6.67 -0.15
C TYR A 48 3.38 -5.42 -0.70
N THR A 49 2.84 -4.88 -1.79
CA THR A 49 3.23 -3.61 -2.38
C THR A 49 2.03 -2.68 -2.38
N ILE A 50 2.09 -1.62 -1.57
CA ILE A 50 1.02 -0.64 -1.44
C ILE A 50 1.57 0.71 -1.86
N LEU A 51 0.94 1.33 -2.86
CA LEU A 51 1.37 2.58 -3.46
C LEU A 51 0.24 3.60 -3.43
N ALA A 52 0.53 4.80 -2.93
CA ALA A 52 -0.31 5.98 -3.05
C ALA A 52 0.20 6.86 -4.19
N GLU A 53 -0.65 7.18 -5.15
CA GLU A 53 -0.33 8.09 -6.25
C GLU A 53 -0.69 9.52 -5.86
N VAL A 54 0.32 10.40 -5.76
CA VAL A 54 0.18 11.75 -5.21
C VAL A 54 0.88 12.79 -6.06
N LEU A 55 0.51 14.06 -5.89
CA LEU A 55 1.33 15.18 -6.39
C LEU A 55 2.57 15.36 -5.49
N PRO A 56 3.75 15.61 -6.06
CA PRO A 56 4.96 15.86 -5.27
C PRO A 56 4.79 16.99 -4.24
N ALA A 57 4.05 18.06 -4.59
CA ALA A 57 3.78 19.18 -3.69
C ALA A 57 2.95 18.80 -2.45
N ASP A 58 2.15 17.73 -2.52
CA ASP A 58 1.29 17.29 -1.41
C ASP A 58 2.03 16.47 -0.36
N THR A 59 3.19 15.92 -0.69
CA THR A 59 3.94 15.01 0.18
C THR A 59 4.33 15.62 1.52
N ALA A 60 4.60 16.93 1.56
CA ALA A 60 4.97 17.64 2.79
C ALA A 60 3.84 17.66 3.84
N GLN A 61 2.57 17.62 3.40
CA GLN A 61 1.39 17.74 4.25
C GLN A 61 0.62 16.43 4.41
N LEU A 62 1.06 15.35 3.75
CA LEU A 62 0.45 14.03 3.79
C LEU A 62 1.24 13.13 4.74
N ARG A 63 0.55 12.48 5.66
CA ARG A 63 1.11 11.52 6.61
C ARG A 63 0.26 10.27 6.63
N PHE A 64 0.90 9.12 6.46
CA PHE A 64 0.28 7.81 6.68
C PHE A 64 0.72 7.31 8.06
N GLY A 65 -0.23 6.91 8.89
CA GLY A 65 0.01 6.51 10.27
C GLY A 65 -0.04 5.01 10.46
N LYS A 66 -1.15 4.41 10.07
CA LYS A 66 -1.38 2.97 10.22
C LYS A 66 -2.32 2.42 9.17
N VAL A 67 -2.23 1.11 8.96
CA VAL A 67 -3.10 0.35 8.04
C VAL A 67 -3.76 -0.78 8.81
N PHE A 68 -5.06 -1.00 8.59
CA PHE A 68 -5.76 -2.20 9.04
C PHE A 68 -5.92 -3.16 7.86
N PHE A 69 -5.45 -4.39 8.06
CA PHE A 69 -5.45 -5.42 7.03
C PHE A 69 -5.26 -6.81 7.66
N GLY A 70 -5.97 -7.83 7.17
CA GLY A 70 -5.86 -9.19 7.67
C GLY A 70 -6.22 -9.31 9.17
N LYS A 71 -7.23 -8.58 9.63
CA LYS A 71 -7.67 -8.50 11.05
C LYS A 71 -6.63 -7.94 12.01
N GLN A 72 -5.64 -7.21 11.50
CA GLN A 72 -4.53 -6.68 12.27
C GLN A 72 -4.22 -5.25 11.86
N TRP A 73 -3.74 -4.46 12.82
CA TRP A 73 -3.14 -3.16 12.55
C TRP A 73 -1.65 -3.30 12.23
N TRP A 74 -1.20 -2.43 11.35
CA TRP A 74 0.18 -2.31 10.92
C TRP A 74 0.62 -0.86 11.06
N SER A 75 1.81 -0.64 11.60
CA SER A 75 2.48 0.66 11.51
C SER A 75 3.02 0.85 10.10
N VAL A 76 3.16 2.11 9.69
CA VAL A 76 3.54 2.47 8.32
C VAL A 76 4.82 3.30 8.34
N SER A 77 5.80 2.87 7.56
CA SER A 77 6.87 3.73 7.07
C SER A 77 6.69 3.97 5.57
N VAL A 78 7.20 5.08 5.06
CA VAL A 78 6.95 5.49 3.68
C VAL A 78 8.23 5.83 2.93
N ARG A 79 8.21 5.59 1.62
CA ARG A 79 9.28 6.00 0.72
C ARG A 79 8.68 6.58 -0.56
N ALA A 80 9.15 7.76 -0.97
CA ALA A 80 8.83 8.30 -2.29
C ALA A 80 9.61 7.54 -3.37
N ILE A 81 8.91 7.08 -4.39
CA ILE A 81 9.49 6.35 -5.53
C ILE A 81 9.68 7.33 -6.67
N LYS A 82 10.92 7.49 -7.09
CA LYS A 82 11.31 8.40 -8.19
C LYS A 82 11.46 7.67 -9.51
N GLU A 83 11.67 6.36 -9.48
CA GLU A 83 11.83 5.51 -10.65
C GLU A 83 10.52 5.43 -11.45
N LYS A 84 10.62 5.62 -12.78
CA LYS A 84 9.52 5.52 -13.73
C LYS A 84 10.00 4.78 -14.98
N PRO A 85 9.44 3.59 -15.27
CA PRO A 85 8.45 2.82 -14.50
C PRO A 85 9.04 2.16 -13.24
N MET A 86 8.17 1.88 -12.27
CA MET A 86 8.51 1.08 -11.09
C MET A 86 8.22 -0.40 -11.37
N THR A 87 9.17 -1.28 -11.07
CA THR A 87 8.95 -2.74 -11.13
C THR A 87 8.23 -3.19 -9.86
N ILE A 88 7.10 -3.89 -10.02
CA ILE A 88 6.28 -4.42 -8.92
C ILE A 88 6.30 -5.95 -8.85
N GLY A 89 6.76 -6.62 -9.87
CA GLY A 89 6.81 -8.07 -9.96
C GLY A 89 7.50 -8.54 -11.23
N TYR A 90 7.54 -9.86 -11.42
CA TYR A 90 8.13 -10.49 -12.58
C TYR A 90 7.29 -11.68 -13.05
N ASP A 91 6.92 -11.70 -14.31
CA ASP A 91 6.25 -12.81 -14.95
C ASP A 91 7.31 -13.75 -15.55
N ARG A 92 7.50 -14.92 -14.95
CA ARG A 92 8.50 -15.91 -15.39
C ARG A 92 8.10 -16.61 -16.68
N GLU A 93 6.81 -16.81 -16.91
CA GLU A 93 6.32 -17.48 -18.11
C GLU A 93 6.59 -16.64 -19.36
N GLN A 94 6.38 -15.32 -19.23
CA GLN A 94 6.64 -14.36 -20.29
C GLN A 94 8.07 -13.80 -20.26
N ASN A 95 8.87 -14.17 -19.26
CA ASN A 95 10.21 -13.62 -19.01
C ASN A 95 10.23 -12.08 -19.00
N LYS A 96 9.28 -11.46 -18.29
CA LYS A 96 9.03 -10.02 -18.35
C LYS A 96 8.80 -9.41 -16.97
N ALA A 97 9.44 -8.25 -16.73
CA ALA A 97 9.13 -7.42 -15.57
C ALA A 97 7.71 -6.84 -15.66
N ILE A 98 6.98 -6.90 -14.56
CA ILE A 98 5.69 -6.23 -14.41
C ILE A 98 5.96 -4.86 -13.83
N THR A 99 5.61 -3.82 -14.58
CA THR A 99 5.91 -2.42 -14.20
C THR A 99 4.64 -1.60 -14.12
N ILE A 100 4.72 -0.53 -13.31
CA ILE A 100 3.66 0.46 -13.16
C ILE A 100 4.27 1.86 -13.15
N SER A 101 3.56 2.82 -13.74
CA SER A 101 3.94 4.23 -13.73
C SER A 101 2.82 5.08 -13.15
N PRO A 102 3.13 6.13 -12.36
CA PRO A 102 2.12 7.10 -11.96
C PRO A 102 1.67 7.93 -13.17
N ALA A 103 0.53 8.57 -13.07
CA ALA A 103 0.09 9.55 -14.05
C ALA A 103 1.08 10.71 -14.18
N THR A 104 1.05 11.40 -15.32
CA THR A 104 1.95 12.55 -15.58
C THR A 104 1.90 13.56 -14.44
N GLY A 105 3.07 14.01 -13.99
CA GLY A 105 3.21 14.97 -12.89
C GLY A 105 2.99 14.39 -11.49
N ARG A 106 2.78 13.08 -11.35
CA ARG A 106 2.60 12.40 -10.06
C ARG A 106 3.78 11.50 -9.74
N ILE A 107 3.85 11.10 -8.46
CA ILE A 107 4.82 10.12 -7.95
C ILE A 107 4.09 9.07 -7.15
N PHE A 108 4.74 7.92 -6.92
CA PHE A 108 4.30 6.95 -5.94
C PHE A 108 4.94 7.20 -4.57
N ILE A 109 4.14 7.06 -3.52
CA ILE A 109 4.62 6.83 -2.16
C ILE A 109 4.34 5.38 -1.84
N GLN A 110 5.39 4.60 -1.59
CA GLN A 110 5.28 3.22 -1.15
C GLN A 110 5.12 3.16 0.37
N LEU A 111 4.16 2.36 0.83
CA LEU A 111 3.91 2.08 2.24
C LEU A 111 4.54 0.73 2.59
N TYR A 112 5.41 0.73 3.60
CA TYR A 112 5.97 -0.47 4.22
C TYR A 112 5.27 -0.74 5.53
N LEU A 113 4.81 -1.96 5.72
CA LEU A 113 4.02 -2.38 6.86
C LEU A 113 4.87 -3.14 7.87
N SER A 114 4.72 -2.80 9.15
CA SER A 114 5.28 -3.56 10.28
C SER A 114 4.18 -3.88 11.28
N PRO A 115 4.13 -5.07 11.88
CA PRO A 115 3.10 -5.46 12.83
C PRO A 115 2.93 -4.45 13.95
N LEU A 116 1.70 -4.10 14.29
CA LEU A 116 1.35 -3.20 15.38
C LEU A 116 0.38 -3.92 16.33
N PRO A 117 0.88 -4.59 17.37
CA PRO A 117 0.06 -5.38 18.28
C PRO A 117 -0.83 -4.53 19.18
N GLY A 118 -1.92 -5.09 19.69
CA GLY A 118 -2.71 -4.53 20.79
C GLY A 118 -3.75 -3.47 20.41
N ASN A 119 -4.02 -3.22 19.12
CA ASN A 119 -5.04 -2.27 18.70
C ASN A 119 -6.37 -2.97 18.40
N LYS A 120 -7.49 -2.32 18.79
CA LYS A 120 -8.84 -2.80 18.48
C LYS A 120 -9.12 -2.70 16.98
N GLU A 121 -9.94 -3.62 16.47
CA GLU A 121 -10.45 -3.54 15.10
C GLU A 121 -11.22 -2.22 14.89
N PRO A 122 -11.13 -1.63 13.68
CA PRO A 122 -11.91 -0.45 13.35
C PRO A 122 -13.40 -0.81 13.21
N ALA A 123 -14.29 0.17 13.43
CA ALA A 123 -15.73 -0.03 13.28
C ALA A 123 -16.12 -0.42 11.84
N VAL A 124 -15.35 0.05 10.86
CA VAL A 124 -15.52 -0.28 9.44
C VAL A 124 -14.17 -0.78 8.91
N ALA A 125 -14.11 -2.05 8.53
CA ALA A 125 -12.95 -2.65 7.89
C ALA A 125 -13.36 -3.29 6.56
N PRO A 126 -12.62 -3.09 5.46
CA PRO A 126 -12.89 -3.78 4.21
C PRO A 126 -12.58 -5.27 4.36
N LYS A 127 -13.45 -6.13 3.83
CA LYS A 127 -13.31 -7.58 3.95
C LYS A 127 -12.05 -8.12 3.26
N ASP A 128 -11.78 -7.63 2.04
CA ASP A 128 -10.71 -8.13 1.17
C ASP A 128 -9.72 -7.03 0.77
N GLY A 129 -9.70 -5.93 1.52
CA GLY A 129 -8.90 -4.74 1.21
C GLY A 129 -8.17 -4.20 2.42
N LEU A 130 -7.84 -2.91 2.33
CA LEU A 130 -7.08 -2.19 3.34
C LEU A 130 -7.84 -0.95 3.80
N LEU A 131 -7.76 -0.63 5.10
CA LEU A 131 -8.09 0.69 5.62
C LEU A 131 -6.80 1.42 5.96
N VAL A 132 -6.50 2.50 5.28
CA VAL A 132 -5.35 3.36 5.56
C VAL A 132 -5.79 4.56 6.38
N VAL A 133 -5.13 4.81 7.50
CA VAL A 133 -5.41 5.94 8.39
C VAL A 133 -4.20 6.87 8.40
N GLY A 134 -4.45 8.16 8.23
CA GLY A 134 -3.39 9.16 8.19
C GLY A 134 -3.91 10.57 8.45
N LYS A 135 -3.14 11.55 7.99
CA LYS A 135 -3.49 12.98 8.08
C LYS A 135 -3.19 13.69 6.77
N TRP A 136 -4.05 14.62 6.42
CA TRP A 136 -3.88 15.55 5.33
C TRP A 136 -4.09 16.98 5.83
N LYS A 137 -3.09 17.84 5.66
CA LYS A 137 -3.11 19.22 6.19
C LYS A 137 -3.51 19.25 7.68
N GLY A 138 -2.95 18.35 8.48
CA GLY A 138 -3.22 18.20 9.92
C GLY A 138 -4.55 17.52 10.28
N ARG A 139 -5.45 17.29 9.34
CA ARG A 139 -6.77 16.67 9.58
C ARG A 139 -6.70 15.16 9.35
N LYS A 140 -7.35 14.38 10.24
CA LYS A 140 -7.48 12.93 10.08
C LYS A 140 -8.14 12.60 8.74
N LYS A 141 -7.58 11.60 8.06
CA LYS A 141 -8.10 11.01 6.83
C LYS A 141 -8.09 9.51 6.90
N GLU A 142 -9.09 8.90 6.27
CA GLU A 142 -9.21 7.47 6.09
C GLU A 142 -9.42 7.17 4.61
N TRP A 143 -8.71 6.16 4.11
CA TRP A 143 -8.83 5.68 2.73
C TRP A 143 -9.11 4.20 2.76
N ILE A 144 -10.08 3.77 1.98
CA ILE A 144 -10.42 2.36 1.79
C ILE A 144 -9.90 1.92 0.43
N ILE A 145 -9.08 0.87 0.43
CA ILE A 145 -8.65 0.17 -0.77
C ILE A 145 -9.45 -1.12 -0.82
N ALA A 146 -10.36 -1.24 -1.78
CA ALA A 146 -11.36 -2.30 -1.79
C ALA A 146 -10.79 -3.71 -1.98
N SER A 147 -9.66 -3.84 -2.71
CA SER A 147 -9.05 -5.13 -2.99
C SER A 147 -7.54 -5.02 -3.21
N ILE A 148 -6.84 -6.13 -2.96
CA ILE A 148 -5.41 -6.29 -3.24
C ILE A 148 -5.28 -7.25 -4.40
N LYS A 149 -4.54 -6.86 -5.45
CA LYS A 149 -4.35 -7.66 -6.67
C LYS A 149 -3.21 -8.65 -6.50
N ALA A 150 -3.43 -9.91 -6.90
CA ALA A 150 -2.36 -10.90 -6.96
C ALA A 150 -1.39 -10.60 -8.11
N LEU A 151 -0.10 -10.74 -7.83
CA LEU A 151 0.97 -10.83 -8.83
C LEU A 151 1.43 -12.29 -8.96
N PRO A 152 2.12 -12.65 -10.05
CA PRO A 152 2.70 -13.98 -10.19
C PRO A 152 3.54 -14.39 -8.99
N ALA A 153 3.41 -15.65 -8.57
CA ALA A 153 4.17 -16.17 -7.45
C ALA A 153 5.67 -16.28 -7.75
N ILE A 154 6.50 -16.21 -6.73
CA ILE A 154 7.95 -16.37 -6.81
C ILE A 154 8.33 -17.67 -6.12
N TYR A 155 9.11 -18.49 -6.82
CA TYR A 155 9.68 -19.72 -6.30
C TYR A 155 11.19 -19.52 -6.16
N TYR A 156 11.69 -19.58 -4.94
CA TYR A 156 13.11 -19.54 -4.67
C TYR A 156 13.69 -20.98 -4.77
N PRO A 157 14.88 -21.13 -5.32
CA PRO A 157 15.55 -22.42 -5.38
C PRO A 157 15.96 -22.97 -4.02
#